data_61fea8924fdb7db7b333e831147c3457
#
_entry.id   61fea8924fdb7db7b333e831147c3457
#
_cell.length_a   1.000
_cell.length_b   1.000
_cell.length_c   1.000
_cell.angle_alpha   90.00
_cell.angle_beta   90.00
_cell.angle_gamma   90.00
#
_symmetry.space_group_name_H-M   'P 1'
#
loop_
_entity.id
_entity.type
_entity.pdbx_description
1 polymer ?
#
loop_
_entity_poly.entity_id
_entity_poly.type
_entity_poly.pdbx_seq_one_letter_code
_entity_poly.pdbx_strand_id
1 'polypeptide(L)'
;MFDKLKVTGLLLNCFERRNDTDIRSMVNDNADVPTKYVLAILWYKVSERQGKILDYMKLSLDADLLPKTHAAGGEADIVYEYEATEHYPSHTLLIEATLADSANQRRMEMEPVSRHLGQHLIRTRNMDSYCVFATNFLNINVISDFRSRKTTPYYDSQDYTQYVEGMKIIPLETSELKRIIQVSKTYKELYPIFEEAFNSVLPPHMWYDNCIKNSI
;
A
#
# COMPACT_ATOMS: atom_id res chain seq x y z
N MET A 1 -7.75 20.05 7.23
CA MET A 1 -7.58 18.57 7.14
C MET A 1 -8.97 17.94 7.03
N PHE A 2 -9.21 17.08 6.06
CA PHE A 2 -10.52 16.42 5.84
C PHE A 2 -10.96 15.69 7.11
N ASP A 3 -12.22 15.79 7.46
CA ASP A 3 -12.77 14.91 8.47
C ASP A 3 -12.82 13.46 7.93
N LYS A 4 -13.08 12.51 8.82
CA LYS A 4 -13.01 11.09 8.49
C LYS A 4 -14.00 10.69 7.38
N LEU A 5 -15.21 11.26 7.39
CA LEU A 5 -16.25 10.94 6.40
C LEU A 5 -15.90 11.51 5.03
N LYS A 6 -15.38 12.72 4.97
CA LYS A 6 -14.96 13.35 3.72
C LYS A 6 -13.80 12.60 3.08
N VAL A 7 -12.78 12.20 3.87
CA VAL A 7 -11.66 11.38 3.36
C VAL A 7 -12.17 10.03 2.85
N THR A 8 -13.08 9.38 3.56
CA THR A 8 -13.68 8.11 3.14
C THR A 8 -14.42 8.26 1.82
N GLY A 9 -15.26 9.31 1.69
CA GLY A 9 -16.00 9.59 0.47
C GLY A 9 -15.08 9.83 -0.73
N LEU A 10 -14.03 10.64 -0.56
CA LEU A 10 -13.04 10.90 -1.61
C LEU A 10 -12.30 9.62 -2.01
N LEU A 11 -11.83 8.83 -1.05
CA LEU A 11 -11.16 7.57 -1.33
C LEU A 11 -12.04 6.62 -2.13
N LEU A 12 -13.30 6.47 -1.75
CA LEU A 12 -14.28 5.67 -2.47
C LEU A 12 -14.49 6.13 -3.91
N ASN A 13 -14.65 7.43 -4.10
CA ASN A 13 -14.84 7.99 -5.42
C ASN A 13 -13.61 7.77 -6.32
N CYS A 14 -12.40 7.90 -5.75
CA CYS A 14 -11.16 7.60 -6.46
C CYS A 14 -11.09 6.12 -6.88
N PHE A 15 -11.26 5.21 -5.95
CA PHE A 15 -11.16 3.77 -6.23
C PHE A 15 -12.31 3.22 -7.09
N GLU A 16 -13.49 3.82 -7.01
CA GLU A 16 -14.62 3.44 -7.85
C GLU A 16 -14.64 4.21 -9.19
N ARG A 17 -13.62 5.00 -9.49
CA ARG A 17 -13.51 5.84 -10.70
C ARG A 17 -14.72 6.75 -10.91
N ARG A 18 -15.35 7.17 -9.82
CA ARG A 18 -16.50 8.06 -9.91
C ARG A 18 -16.08 9.43 -10.40
N ASN A 19 -16.95 10.02 -11.19
CA ASN A 19 -16.78 11.36 -11.75
C ASN A 19 -17.08 12.41 -10.68
N ASP A 20 -16.15 12.62 -9.75
CA ASP A 20 -16.28 13.55 -8.64
C ASP A 20 -15.58 14.86 -8.99
N THR A 21 -16.33 15.96 -8.92
CA THR A 21 -15.82 17.31 -9.20
C THR A 21 -14.75 17.76 -8.21
N ASP A 22 -14.83 17.33 -6.95
CA ASP A 22 -13.83 17.66 -5.93
C ASP A 22 -12.49 16.96 -6.24
N ILE A 23 -12.54 15.71 -6.70
CA ILE A 23 -11.33 14.97 -7.10
C ILE A 23 -10.72 15.58 -8.36
N ARG A 24 -11.54 15.90 -9.37
CA ARG A 24 -11.07 16.53 -10.60
C ARG A 24 -10.51 17.93 -10.38
N SER A 25 -11.01 18.66 -9.38
CA SER A 25 -10.46 19.96 -9.01
C SER A 25 -9.09 19.89 -8.35
N MET A 26 -8.75 18.74 -7.75
CA MET A 26 -7.45 18.52 -7.12
C MET A 26 -6.34 18.23 -8.12
N VAL A 27 -6.65 17.57 -9.25
CA VAL A 27 -5.64 17.17 -10.25
C VAL A 27 -6.24 17.13 -11.64
N ASN A 28 -5.52 17.63 -12.61
CA ASN A 28 -5.89 17.56 -14.04
C ASN A 28 -5.95 16.09 -14.50
N ASP A 29 -7.13 15.53 -14.56
CA ASP A 29 -7.53 14.29 -15.28
C ASP A 29 -6.93 12.93 -14.88
N ASN A 30 -5.98 12.82 -13.97
CA ASN A 30 -5.45 11.52 -13.55
C ASN A 30 -5.97 11.11 -12.16
N ALA A 31 -6.95 10.21 -12.11
CA ALA A 31 -7.54 9.74 -10.86
C ALA A 31 -6.55 8.98 -9.94
N ASP A 32 -5.44 8.47 -10.47
CA ASP A 32 -4.46 7.72 -9.66
C ASP A 32 -3.74 8.62 -8.65
N VAL A 33 -3.35 9.83 -9.04
CA VAL A 33 -2.63 10.75 -8.15
C VAL A 33 -3.47 11.20 -6.97
N PRO A 34 -4.76 11.63 -7.14
CA PRO A 34 -5.65 11.90 -6.01
C PRO A 34 -5.88 10.69 -5.11
N THR A 35 -5.99 9.50 -5.67
CA THR A 35 -6.15 8.26 -4.91
C THR A 35 -4.97 8.05 -3.94
N LYS A 36 -3.75 8.17 -4.43
CA LYS A 36 -2.51 8.06 -3.64
C LYS A 36 -2.44 9.13 -2.56
N TYR A 37 -2.80 10.36 -2.88
CA TYR A 37 -2.84 11.48 -1.93
C TYR A 37 -3.85 11.23 -0.79
N VAL A 38 -5.06 10.85 -1.12
CA VAL A 38 -6.11 10.56 -0.13
C VAL A 38 -5.73 9.34 0.71
N LEU A 39 -5.12 8.31 0.11
CA LEU A 39 -4.64 7.13 0.82
C LEU A 39 -3.52 7.48 1.82
N ALA A 40 -2.59 8.37 1.46
CA ALA A 40 -1.56 8.85 2.37
C ALA A 40 -2.16 9.56 3.60
N ILE A 41 -3.16 10.42 3.39
CA ILE A 41 -3.87 11.10 4.49
C ILE A 41 -4.61 10.08 5.38
N LEU A 42 -5.26 9.09 4.76
CA LEU A 42 -5.95 8.04 5.47
C LEU A 42 -4.98 7.23 6.32
N TRP A 43 -3.87 6.77 5.73
CA TRP A 43 -2.88 5.97 6.44
C TRP A 43 -2.20 6.74 7.57
N TYR A 44 -1.99 8.04 7.39
CA TYR A 44 -1.53 8.90 8.47
C TYR A 44 -2.49 8.90 9.68
N LYS A 45 -3.80 8.82 9.44
CA LYS A 45 -4.80 8.68 10.52
C LYS A 45 -4.77 7.27 11.14
N VAL A 46 -4.64 6.23 10.34
CA VAL A 46 -4.49 4.84 10.78
C VAL A 46 -3.23 4.69 11.66
N SER A 47 -2.15 5.39 11.33
CA SER A 47 -0.90 5.46 12.08
C SER A 47 -0.96 6.41 13.30
N GLU A 48 -2.15 6.76 13.78
CA GLU A 48 -2.36 7.64 14.95
C GLU A 48 -1.65 9.00 14.81
N ARG A 49 -1.42 9.46 13.58
CA ARG A 49 -0.77 10.73 13.20
C ARG A 49 0.68 10.84 13.67
N GLN A 50 1.39 9.73 13.75
CA GLN A 50 2.82 9.73 14.07
C GLN A 50 3.63 10.37 12.93
N GLY A 51 4.67 11.12 13.28
CA GLY A 51 5.56 11.79 12.34
C GLY A 51 4.91 12.94 11.54
N LYS A 52 5.48 13.23 10.37
CA LYS A 52 5.00 14.27 9.45
C LYS A 52 4.52 13.66 8.15
N ILE A 53 3.26 13.89 7.80
CA ILE A 53 2.65 13.32 6.59
C ILE A 53 3.44 13.63 5.31
N LEU A 54 4.05 14.82 5.22
CA LEU A 54 4.83 15.23 4.04
C LEU A 54 6.15 14.45 3.90
N ASP A 55 6.68 13.88 4.98
CA ASP A 55 7.89 13.05 4.92
C ASP A 55 7.56 11.66 4.34
N TYR A 56 6.31 11.21 4.53
CA TYR A 56 5.85 9.89 4.09
C TYR A 56 5.30 9.86 2.67
N MET A 57 4.64 10.94 2.26
CA MET A 57 4.06 11.07 0.93
C MET A 57 5.14 11.43 -0.08
N LYS A 58 5.42 10.54 -1.03
CA LYS A 58 6.46 10.72 -2.05
C LYS A 58 5.96 11.40 -3.33
N LEU A 59 4.70 11.83 -3.35
CA LEU A 59 4.10 12.57 -4.47
C LEU A 59 4.70 13.97 -4.56
N SER A 60 4.83 14.50 -5.79
CA SER A 60 5.09 15.92 -5.98
C SER A 60 3.84 16.72 -5.64
N LEU A 61 4.00 17.77 -4.83
CA LEU A 61 2.94 18.67 -4.44
C LEU A 61 3.15 20.05 -5.04
N ASP A 62 2.07 20.80 -5.22
CA ASP A 62 2.11 22.21 -5.59
C ASP A 62 2.26 23.13 -4.35
N ALA A 63 2.20 24.46 -4.57
CA ALA A 63 2.34 25.45 -3.49
C ALA A 63 1.21 25.39 -2.45
N ASP A 64 0.05 24.87 -2.83
CA ASP A 64 -1.13 24.69 -1.96
C ASP A 64 -1.16 23.31 -1.29
N LEU A 65 -0.07 22.54 -1.41
CA LEU A 65 0.08 21.16 -0.92
C LEU A 65 -0.90 20.17 -1.56
N LEU A 66 -1.36 20.44 -2.77
CA LEU A 66 -2.18 19.53 -3.55
C LEU A 66 -1.30 18.64 -4.45
N PRO A 67 -1.73 17.40 -4.73
CA PRO A 67 -0.93 16.46 -5.51
C PRO A 67 -0.82 16.90 -6.97
N LYS A 68 0.41 16.91 -7.50
CA LYS A 68 0.72 17.32 -8.86
C LYS A 68 1.11 16.16 -9.77
N THR A 69 2.02 15.31 -9.29
CA THR A 69 2.51 14.15 -10.05
C THR A 69 2.77 12.96 -9.12
N HIS A 70 2.99 11.78 -9.73
CA HIS A 70 3.42 10.57 -9.05
C HIS A 70 4.76 10.73 -8.32
N ALA A 71 5.09 9.76 -7.46
CA ALA A 71 6.41 9.62 -6.86
C ALA A 71 7.51 9.56 -7.94
N ALA A 72 8.73 9.92 -7.57
CA ALA A 72 9.88 9.79 -8.45
C ALA A 72 10.07 8.32 -8.87
N GLY A 73 10.57 8.10 -10.09
CA GLY A 73 10.77 6.73 -10.59
C GLY A 73 11.68 5.91 -9.67
N GLY A 74 11.21 4.73 -9.29
CA GLY A 74 11.93 3.82 -8.38
C GLY A 74 11.55 3.94 -6.90
N GLU A 75 10.67 4.87 -6.53
CA GLU A 75 10.14 5.00 -5.17
C GLU A 75 8.68 4.55 -5.09
N ALA A 76 8.31 3.98 -3.94
CA ALA A 76 6.92 3.70 -3.63
C ALA A 76 6.10 4.99 -3.47
N ASP A 77 4.80 4.92 -3.71
CA ASP A 77 3.91 6.09 -3.63
C ASP A 77 3.91 6.73 -2.23
N ILE A 78 3.95 5.89 -1.20
CA ILE A 78 3.94 6.31 0.20
C ILE A 78 4.91 5.42 0.98
N VAL A 79 5.72 6.04 1.84
CA VAL A 79 6.70 5.34 2.66
C VAL A 79 6.57 5.78 4.11
N TYR A 80 6.09 4.90 4.98
CA TYR A 80 6.01 5.13 6.41
C TYR A 80 7.15 4.44 7.14
N GLU A 81 7.88 5.19 7.95
CA GLU A 81 8.90 4.68 8.85
C GLU A 81 8.32 4.57 10.26
N TYR A 82 8.19 3.34 10.76
CA TYR A 82 7.70 3.06 12.09
C TYR A 82 8.84 2.77 13.04
N GLU A 83 8.91 3.50 14.15
CA GLU A 83 9.80 3.18 15.26
C GLU A 83 9.28 1.96 16.02
N ALA A 84 10.18 1.24 16.69
CA ALA A 84 9.81 0.09 17.52
C ALA A 84 8.90 0.51 18.69
N THR A 85 7.87 -0.28 18.91
CA THR A 85 6.92 -0.15 20.01
C THR A 85 6.72 -1.50 20.70
N GLU A 86 5.85 -1.58 21.70
CA GLU A 86 5.43 -2.88 22.27
C GLU A 86 4.60 -3.74 21.30
N HIS A 87 4.08 -3.15 20.21
CA HIS A 87 3.19 -3.81 19.26
C HIS A 87 3.89 -4.30 17.98
N TYR A 88 5.00 -3.67 17.60
CA TYR A 88 5.75 -4.00 16.39
C TYR A 88 7.21 -3.53 16.46
N PRO A 89 8.13 -4.22 15.76
CA PRO A 89 9.52 -3.78 15.61
C PRO A 89 9.63 -2.53 14.74
N SER A 90 10.81 -1.91 14.75
CA SER A 90 11.13 -0.81 13.80
C SER A 90 11.14 -1.36 12.37
N HIS A 91 10.37 -0.76 11.49
CA HIS A 91 10.26 -1.19 10.09
C HIS A 91 9.74 -0.06 9.20
N THR A 92 9.88 -0.27 7.89
CA THR A 92 9.30 0.60 6.88
C THR A 92 8.10 -0.11 6.23
N LEU A 93 6.99 0.61 6.12
CA LEU A 93 5.84 0.22 5.34
C LEU A 93 5.82 1.02 4.03
N LEU A 94 5.94 0.32 2.92
CA LEU A 94 5.70 0.87 1.59
C LEU A 94 4.22 0.69 1.26
N ILE A 95 3.58 1.70 0.68
CA ILE A 95 2.21 1.59 0.19
C ILE A 95 2.20 1.95 -1.29
N GLU A 96 1.72 1.01 -2.08
CA GLU A 96 1.50 1.15 -3.52
C GLU A 96 -0.01 1.16 -3.79
N ALA A 97 -0.45 2.05 -4.65
CA ALA A 97 -1.87 2.15 -4.98
C ALA A 97 -2.09 2.20 -6.48
N THR A 98 -3.06 1.42 -6.97
CA THR A 98 -3.41 1.39 -8.38
C THR A 98 -4.91 1.33 -8.62
N LEU A 99 -5.34 1.94 -9.72
CA LEU A 99 -6.68 1.76 -10.30
C LEU A 99 -6.68 0.78 -11.49
N ALA A 100 -5.54 0.14 -11.78
CA ALA A 100 -5.47 -0.89 -12.82
C ALA A 100 -6.40 -2.05 -12.48
N ASP A 101 -7.14 -2.53 -13.47
CA ASP A 101 -8.11 -3.61 -13.34
C ASP A 101 -7.79 -4.80 -14.26
N SER A 102 -8.48 -5.92 -14.00
CA SER A 102 -8.46 -7.12 -14.83
C SER A 102 -7.07 -7.64 -15.20
N ALA A 103 -6.85 -8.02 -16.45
CA ALA A 103 -5.59 -8.57 -16.94
C ALA A 103 -4.42 -7.57 -16.92
N ASN A 104 -4.70 -6.28 -16.94
CA ASN A 104 -3.66 -5.24 -16.92
C ASN A 104 -3.01 -5.11 -15.55
N GLN A 105 -3.74 -5.31 -14.46
CA GLN A 105 -3.21 -5.21 -13.09
C GLN A 105 -1.99 -6.10 -12.91
N ARG A 106 -2.07 -7.38 -13.28
CA ARG A 106 -0.95 -8.31 -13.16
C ARG A 106 0.28 -7.83 -13.92
N ARG A 107 0.09 -7.38 -15.15
CA ARG A 107 1.19 -6.96 -16.02
C ARG A 107 1.84 -5.66 -15.58
N MET A 108 1.06 -4.74 -15.01
CA MET A 108 1.53 -3.40 -14.67
C MET A 108 2.09 -3.29 -13.24
N GLU A 109 1.59 -4.10 -12.30
CA GLU A 109 1.81 -3.85 -10.87
C GLU A 109 2.75 -4.86 -10.20
N MET A 110 2.82 -6.10 -10.70
CA MET A 110 3.63 -7.12 -10.04
C MET A 110 5.11 -6.79 -9.96
N GLU A 111 5.68 -6.32 -11.07
CA GLU A 111 7.10 -5.98 -11.14
C GLU A 111 7.40 -4.73 -10.31
N PRO A 112 6.70 -3.58 -10.48
CA PRO A 112 6.97 -2.38 -9.70
C PRO A 112 6.87 -2.61 -8.18
N VAL A 113 5.80 -3.24 -7.71
CA VAL A 113 5.61 -3.53 -6.27
C VAL A 113 6.72 -4.41 -5.73
N SER A 114 7.05 -5.49 -6.44
CA SER A 114 8.14 -6.39 -6.05
C SER A 114 9.50 -5.69 -6.09
N ARG A 115 9.74 -4.84 -7.08
CA ARG A 115 10.99 -4.10 -7.23
C ARG A 115 11.19 -3.06 -6.13
N HIS A 116 10.19 -2.25 -5.84
CA HIS A 116 10.29 -1.22 -4.81
C HIS A 116 10.56 -1.84 -3.44
N LEU A 117 9.81 -2.88 -3.06
CA LEU A 117 10.05 -3.58 -1.80
C LEU A 117 11.39 -4.31 -1.80
N GLY A 118 11.73 -5.04 -2.86
CA GLY A 118 12.98 -5.80 -2.96
C GLY A 118 14.21 -4.91 -2.86
N GLN A 119 14.25 -3.81 -3.59
CA GLN A 119 15.34 -2.83 -3.52
C GLN A 119 15.43 -2.17 -2.14
N HIS A 120 14.28 -1.85 -1.52
CA HIS A 120 14.25 -1.33 -0.17
C HIS A 120 14.86 -2.31 0.83
N LEU A 121 14.46 -3.58 0.79
CA LEU A 121 14.98 -4.63 1.69
C LEU A 121 16.48 -4.90 1.45
N ILE A 122 16.95 -4.93 0.20
CA ILE A 122 18.38 -5.07 -0.12
C ILE A 122 19.18 -3.91 0.49
N ARG A 123 18.68 -2.68 0.35
CA ARG A 123 19.37 -1.47 0.83
C ARG A 123 19.38 -1.38 2.35
N THR A 124 18.26 -1.66 3.02
CA THR A 124 18.12 -1.43 4.48
C THR A 124 18.47 -2.64 5.31
N ARG A 125 18.40 -3.85 4.74
CA ARG A 125 18.52 -5.14 5.44
C ARG A 125 17.49 -5.31 6.57
N ASN A 126 16.44 -4.52 6.58
CA ASN A 126 15.35 -4.63 7.56
C ASN A 126 14.21 -5.49 7.01
N MET A 127 14.25 -6.78 7.34
CA MET A 127 13.28 -7.78 6.87
C MET A 127 11.90 -7.69 7.54
N ASP A 128 11.75 -6.83 8.56
CA ASP A 128 10.45 -6.53 9.15
C ASP A 128 9.64 -5.55 8.27
N SER A 129 10.32 -4.88 7.33
CA SER A 129 9.66 -3.99 6.36
C SER A 129 8.82 -4.76 5.35
N TYR A 130 7.72 -4.16 4.91
CA TYR A 130 6.81 -4.79 3.97
C TYR A 130 6.02 -3.78 3.11
N CYS A 131 5.23 -4.28 2.17
CA CYS A 131 4.40 -3.48 1.28
C CYS A 131 2.92 -3.78 1.48
N VAL A 132 2.10 -2.73 1.55
CA VAL A 132 0.65 -2.80 1.35
C VAL A 132 0.34 -2.38 -0.08
N PHE A 133 -0.37 -3.22 -0.81
CA PHE A 133 -0.84 -2.96 -2.16
C PHE A 133 -2.34 -2.66 -2.14
N ALA A 134 -2.71 -1.40 -2.38
CA ALA A 134 -4.09 -0.91 -2.34
C ALA A 134 -4.69 -0.83 -3.74
N THR A 135 -5.89 -1.42 -3.94
CA THR A 135 -6.54 -1.47 -5.25
C THR A 135 -8.07 -1.50 -5.14
N ASN A 136 -8.75 -1.18 -6.23
CA ASN A 136 -10.21 -1.33 -6.36
C ASN A 136 -10.65 -2.71 -6.85
N PHE A 137 -9.71 -3.50 -7.37
CA PHE A 137 -9.95 -4.86 -7.87
C PHE A 137 -8.69 -5.70 -7.66
N LEU A 138 -8.83 -6.88 -7.14
CA LEU A 138 -7.71 -7.78 -6.87
C LEU A 138 -7.80 -9.06 -7.69
N ASN A 139 -6.90 -9.21 -8.66
CA ASN A 139 -6.81 -10.41 -9.47
C ASN A 139 -6.18 -11.56 -8.67
N ILE A 140 -6.76 -12.76 -8.73
CA ILE A 140 -6.26 -13.95 -8.01
C ILE A 140 -4.80 -14.30 -8.40
N ASN A 141 -4.39 -14.04 -9.64
CA ASN A 141 -3.01 -14.26 -10.04
C ASN A 141 -2.04 -13.24 -9.40
N VAL A 142 -2.50 -12.02 -9.15
CA VAL A 142 -1.71 -11.01 -8.40
C VAL A 142 -1.52 -11.47 -6.96
N ILE A 143 -2.57 -11.98 -6.31
CA ILE A 143 -2.46 -12.59 -4.97
C ILE A 143 -1.45 -13.73 -4.99
N SER A 144 -1.54 -14.63 -5.96
CA SER A 144 -0.64 -15.77 -6.10
C SER A 144 0.82 -15.32 -6.27
N ASP A 145 1.05 -14.34 -7.13
CA ASP A 145 2.39 -13.81 -7.40
C ASP A 145 2.98 -13.12 -6.15
N PHE A 146 2.21 -12.29 -5.46
CA PHE A 146 2.65 -11.66 -4.21
C PHE A 146 2.93 -12.69 -3.11
N ARG A 147 2.09 -13.71 -2.99
CA ARG A 147 2.32 -14.82 -2.04
C ARG A 147 3.58 -15.62 -2.37
N SER A 148 3.89 -15.80 -3.65
CA SER A 148 5.09 -16.52 -4.07
C SER A 148 6.38 -15.82 -3.63
N ARG A 149 6.36 -14.50 -3.44
CA ARG A 149 7.50 -13.71 -2.95
C ARG A 149 7.96 -14.08 -1.53
N LYS A 150 7.13 -14.77 -0.77
CA LYS A 150 7.54 -15.36 0.51
C LYS A 150 8.69 -16.37 0.36
N THR A 151 8.74 -17.08 -0.76
CA THR A 151 9.71 -18.16 -1.01
C THR A 151 10.55 -17.96 -2.27
N THR A 152 10.13 -17.06 -3.15
CA THR A 152 10.86 -16.76 -4.39
C THR A 152 11.71 -15.52 -4.17
N PRO A 153 13.04 -15.64 -4.25
CA PRO A 153 13.93 -14.50 -3.99
C PRO A 153 13.76 -13.40 -5.04
N TYR A 154 14.00 -12.17 -4.59
CA TYR A 154 14.17 -11.01 -5.45
C TYR A 154 15.67 -10.69 -5.52
N TYR A 155 16.21 -10.57 -6.74
CA TYR A 155 17.60 -10.24 -7.00
C TYR A 155 17.73 -8.77 -7.44
N ASP A 156 18.82 -8.13 -7.02
CA ASP A 156 19.18 -6.82 -7.57
C ASP A 156 19.53 -6.97 -9.07
N SER A 157 19.04 -6.02 -9.88
CA SER A 157 19.22 -6.09 -11.34
C SER A 157 20.64 -5.77 -11.82
N GLN A 158 21.47 -5.14 -10.99
CA GLN A 158 22.85 -4.77 -11.30
C GLN A 158 23.86 -5.66 -10.61
N ASP A 159 23.50 -6.23 -9.45
CA ASP A 159 24.36 -7.13 -8.68
C ASP A 159 23.58 -8.37 -8.23
N TYR A 160 23.59 -9.42 -9.02
CA TYR A 160 22.90 -10.69 -8.74
C TYR A 160 23.41 -11.44 -7.49
N THR A 161 24.50 -10.98 -6.87
CA THR A 161 24.92 -11.52 -5.57
C THR A 161 24.10 -10.97 -4.42
N GLN A 162 23.37 -9.86 -4.64
CA GLN A 162 22.48 -9.28 -3.68
C GLN A 162 21.04 -9.72 -3.98
N TYR A 163 20.44 -10.32 -2.97
CA TYR A 163 19.05 -10.76 -3.05
C TYR A 163 18.39 -10.75 -1.67
N VAL A 164 17.07 -10.84 -1.68
CA VAL A 164 16.24 -10.98 -0.49
C VAL A 164 15.16 -12.05 -0.71
N GLU A 165 14.81 -12.75 0.35
CA GLU A 165 13.73 -13.72 0.42
C GLU A 165 12.74 -13.29 1.51
N GLY A 166 11.56 -13.89 1.56
CA GLY A 166 10.59 -13.59 2.60
C GLY A 166 9.91 -12.23 2.46
N MET A 167 9.78 -11.73 1.24
CA MET A 167 9.12 -10.44 0.99
C MET A 167 7.65 -10.50 1.39
N LYS A 168 7.23 -9.54 2.23
CA LYS A 168 5.86 -9.41 2.73
C LYS A 168 5.08 -8.42 1.88
N ILE A 169 4.09 -8.87 1.12
CA ILE A 169 3.20 -8.01 0.34
C ILE A 169 1.75 -8.34 0.73
N ILE A 170 1.05 -7.35 1.28
CA ILE A 170 -0.33 -7.47 1.77
C ILE A 170 -1.25 -6.68 0.85
N PRO A 171 -2.06 -7.34 0.02
CA PRO A 171 -3.06 -6.63 -0.79
C PRO A 171 -4.28 -6.23 0.05
N LEU A 172 -4.83 -5.05 -0.24
CA LEU A 172 -6.08 -4.55 0.32
C LEU A 172 -6.97 -4.01 -0.79
N GLU A 173 -8.19 -4.50 -0.89
CA GLU A 173 -9.21 -3.87 -1.73
C GLU A 173 -9.88 -2.69 -1.02
N THR A 174 -10.64 -1.92 -1.77
CA THR A 174 -11.44 -0.80 -1.24
C THR A 174 -12.36 -1.23 -0.11
N SER A 175 -12.87 -2.46 -0.13
CA SER A 175 -13.74 -3.01 0.93
C SER A 175 -13.05 -3.08 2.29
N GLU A 176 -11.79 -3.51 2.32
CA GLU A 176 -10.99 -3.57 3.55
C GLU A 176 -10.61 -2.17 4.02
N LEU A 177 -10.21 -1.28 3.10
CA LEU A 177 -9.93 0.12 3.43
C LEU A 177 -11.16 0.82 4.03
N LYS A 178 -12.36 0.55 3.50
CA LYS A 178 -13.63 1.04 4.07
C LYS A 178 -13.82 0.56 5.51
N ARG A 179 -13.64 -0.74 5.74
CA ARG A 179 -13.82 -1.32 7.09
C ARG A 179 -12.84 -0.75 8.09
N ILE A 180 -11.55 -0.65 7.74
CA ILE A 180 -10.52 -0.01 8.57
C ILE A 180 -11.00 1.37 9.04
N ILE A 181 -11.58 2.17 8.13
CA ILE A 181 -12.07 3.50 8.46
C ILE A 181 -13.31 3.44 9.34
N GLN A 182 -14.29 2.61 8.98
CA GLN A 182 -15.57 2.52 9.66
C GLN A 182 -15.42 2.11 11.13
N VAL A 183 -14.56 1.12 11.39
CA VAL A 183 -14.29 0.64 12.75
C VAL A 183 -13.15 1.40 13.45
N SER A 184 -12.53 2.37 12.76
CA SER A 184 -11.41 3.19 13.27
C SER A 184 -10.20 2.36 13.68
N LYS A 185 -9.94 1.26 12.97
CA LYS A 185 -8.79 0.38 13.26
C LYS A 185 -7.48 1.16 13.11
N THR A 186 -6.59 0.99 14.07
CA THR A 186 -5.27 1.62 14.09
C THR A 186 -4.21 0.69 13.51
N TYR A 187 -3.02 1.23 13.20
CA TYR A 187 -1.95 0.43 12.66
C TYR A 187 -1.48 -0.68 13.61
N LYS A 188 -1.43 -0.41 14.91
CA LYS A 188 -1.08 -1.43 15.93
C LYS A 188 -2.07 -2.60 15.98
N GLU A 189 -3.32 -2.38 15.54
CA GLU A 189 -4.32 -3.46 15.42
C GLU A 189 -4.25 -4.17 14.07
N LEU A 190 -3.78 -3.50 13.03
CA LEU A 190 -3.57 -4.09 11.70
C LEU A 190 -2.30 -4.93 11.61
N TYR A 191 -1.24 -4.50 12.27
CA TYR A 191 0.08 -5.15 12.18
C TYR A 191 0.02 -6.65 12.52
N PRO A 192 -0.57 -7.11 13.65
CA PRO A 192 -0.67 -8.54 13.94
C PRO A 192 -1.50 -9.31 12.89
N ILE A 193 -2.54 -8.69 12.31
CA ILE A 193 -3.32 -9.31 11.23
C ILE A 193 -2.44 -9.55 10.01
N PHE A 194 -1.61 -8.57 9.63
CA PHE A 194 -0.71 -8.70 8.49
C PHE A 194 0.39 -9.74 8.72
N GLU A 195 0.95 -9.81 9.93
CA GLU A 195 1.92 -10.84 10.29
C GLU A 195 1.30 -12.25 10.29
N GLU A 196 0.10 -12.41 10.84
CA GLU A 196 -0.63 -13.68 10.78
C GLU A 196 -0.93 -14.09 9.34
N ALA A 197 -1.38 -13.14 8.52
CA ALA A 197 -1.61 -13.38 7.09
C ALA A 197 -0.33 -13.79 6.37
N PHE A 198 0.80 -13.11 6.62
CA PHE A 198 2.08 -13.48 6.02
C PHE A 198 2.50 -14.88 6.44
N ASN A 199 2.36 -15.24 7.71
CA ASN A 199 2.76 -16.54 8.24
C ASN A 199 1.84 -17.70 7.82
N SER A 200 0.62 -17.42 7.40
CA SER A 200 -0.34 -18.41 6.94
C SER A 200 0.21 -19.28 5.80
N VAL A 201 -0.15 -20.55 5.81
CA VAL A 201 0.17 -21.55 4.78
C VAL A 201 -1.00 -21.84 3.83
N LEU A 202 -2.10 -21.13 3.98
CA LEU A 202 -3.27 -21.29 3.11
C LEU A 202 -2.92 -20.97 1.65
N PRO A 203 -3.50 -21.72 0.70
CA PRO A 203 -3.30 -21.44 -0.72
C PRO A 203 -3.93 -20.09 -1.11
N PRO A 204 -3.42 -19.40 -2.16
CA PRO A 204 -3.82 -18.04 -2.52
C PRO A 204 -5.32 -17.80 -2.59
N HIS A 205 -6.10 -18.73 -3.15
CA HIS A 205 -7.55 -18.61 -3.32
C HIS A 205 -8.35 -18.67 -2.00
N MET A 206 -7.75 -19.18 -0.92
CA MET A 206 -8.35 -19.17 0.42
C MET A 206 -7.72 -18.13 1.33
N TRP A 207 -6.46 -17.82 1.07
CA TRP A 207 -5.66 -16.97 1.94
C TRP A 207 -6.23 -15.56 2.08
N TYR A 208 -6.58 -14.93 0.97
CA TYR A 208 -7.06 -13.54 0.99
C TYR A 208 -8.34 -13.40 1.78
N ASP A 209 -9.33 -14.26 1.51
CA ASP A 209 -10.60 -14.21 2.22
C ASP A 209 -10.45 -14.53 3.71
N ASN A 210 -9.66 -15.55 4.07
CA ASN A 210 -9.57 -15.99 5.45
C ASN A 210 -8.60 -15.18 6.31
N CYS A 211 -7.49 -14.68 5.74
CA CYS A 211 -6.45 -14.01 6.53
C CYS A 211 -6.51 -12.49 6.44
N ILE A 212 -7.13 -11.92 5.42
CA ILE A 212 -7.22 -10.48 5.22
C ILE A 212 -8.67 -10.02 5.34
N LYS A 213 -9.51 -10.45 4.40
CA LYS A 213 -10.87 -9.92 4.24
C LYS A 213 -11.77 -10.17 5.45
N ASN A 214 -11.66 -11.32 6.10
CA ASN A 214 -12.46 -11.65 7.28
C ASN A 214 -11.80 -11.21 8.61
N SER A 215 -10.53 -10.77 8.58
CA SER A 215 -9.78 -10.34 9.78
C SER A 215 -9.77 -8.82 9.97
N ILE A 216 -10.04 -8.06 8.92
CA ILE A 216 -10.19 -6.61 8.95
C ILE A 216 -11.65 -6.23 9.18
#